data_5cef0e2f1b40da699ecf64a64c771224
#
_entry.id   5cef0e2f1b40da699ecf64a64c771224
#
_cell.length_a   1.000
_cell.length_b   1.000
_cell.length_c   1.000
_cell.angle_alpha   90.00
_cell.angle_beta   90.00
_cell.angle_gamma   90.00
#
_symmetry.space_group_name_H-M   'P 1'
#
loop_
_entity.id
_entity.type
_entity.pdbx_description
1 polymer ?
#
loop_
_entity_poly.entity_id
_entity_poly.type
_entity_poly.pdbx_seq_one_letter_code
_entity_poly.pdbx_strand_id
1 'polypeptide(L)'
;PSRQVAAELEVPYDPQRIAILDMASLDILDALGVGERVVGTADTSLEYLQDYINNDIVNLGTIKEADLEAVMACEPDIIFIGGRLSASYDALSEIAPVVYLATDTELGVVESVRQNATTIASMFGLEEKVDELMADFDGRIAALSEFAAGRTAIVGLVTSGSFNVLGNDGRCSMIGRELGFENIGVDANIDTSTHGNEASFEFIVEKAPDYIFVMDRDAAIGTDGAKLAQEIMENELVMGTDAYKNGNIVYLAHPAVWYTAEGGITALDLMLQDLESELLG
;
A
#
# COMPACT_ATOMS: atom_id res chain seq x y z
N PRO A 1 -18.13 10.95 0.63
CA PRO A 1 -17.47 9.78 1.15
C PRO A 1 -18.54 8.85 1.70
N SER A 2 -18.79 7.74 1.01
CA SER A 2 -19.67 6.69 1.48
C SER A 2 -18.99 6.06 2.69
N ARG A 3 -19.60 6.24 3.85
CA ARG A 3 -19.24 5.52 5.07
C ARG A 3 -19.36 4.04 4.75
N GLN A 4 -18.23 3.32 4.70
CA GLN A 4 -18.25 1.87 4.63
C GLN A 4 -18.88 1.38 5.91
N VAL A 5 -20.04 0.75 5.77
CA VAL A 5 -20.70 0.10 6.89
C VAL A 5 -20.08 -1.30 6.94
N ALA A 6 -19.42 -1.62 8.05
CA ALA A 6 -19.08 -3.01 8.33
C ALA A 6 -20.38 -3.80 8.38
N ALA A 7 -20.61 -4.62 7.37
CA ALA A 7 -21.76 -5.51 7.30
C ALA A 7 -21.29 -6.92 7.69
N GLU A 8 -22.13 -7.65 8.40
CA GLU A 8 -21.94 -9.10 8.57
C GLU A 8 -22.14 -9.76 7.21
N LEU A 9 -21.12 -10.48 6.75
CA LEU A 9 -21.13 -11.24 5.50
C LEU A 9 -20.93 -12.71 5.83
N GLU A 10 -21.83 -13.56 5.36
CA GLU A 10 -21.63 -15.00 5.41
C GLU A 10 -20.65 -15.40 4.28
N VAL A 11 -19.52 -15.97 4.64
CA VAL A 11 -18.48 -16.45 3.74
C VAL A 11 -18.23 -17.94 3.96
N PRO A 12 -17.80 -18.69 2.93
CA PRO A 12 -17.45 -20.08 3.11
C PRO A 12 -16.27 -20.24 4.08
N TYR A 13 -16.30 -21.28 4.91
CA TYR A 13 -15.14 -21.74 5.65
C TYR A 13 -14.29 -22.64 4.76
N ASP A 14 -12.97 -22.46 4.77
CA ASP A 14 -11.99 -23.14 3.93
C ASP A 14 -12.32 -23.04 2.42
N PRO A 15 -12.49 -21.81 1.88
CA PRO A 15 -12.80 -21.63 0.47
C PRO A 15 -11.74 -22.25 -0.42
N GLN A 16 -12.17 -22.93 -1.50
CA GLN A 16 -11.29 -23.69 -2.38
C GLN A 16 -10.98 -22.96 -3.70
N ARG A 17 -11.81 -22.00 -4.06
CA ARG A 17 -11.70 -21.25 -5.32
C ARG A 17 -11.82 -19.77 -5.05
N ILE A 18 -10.68 -19.09 -4.98
CA ILE A 18 -10.60 -17.69 -4.57
C ILE A 18 -10.27 -16.82 -5.79
N ALA A 19 -11.12 -15.84 -6.06
CA ALA A 19 -10.87 -14.79 -7.03
C ALA A 19 -10.41 -13.51 -6.31
N ILE A 20 -9.28 -12.91 -6.76
CA ILE A 20 -8.67 -11.78 -6.06
C ILE A 20 -8.41 -10.61 -7.01
N LEU A 21 -8.96 -9.47 -6.66
CA LEU A 21 -8.79 -8.20 -7.37
C LEU A 21 -8.20 -7.10 -6.45
N ASP A 22 -7.54 -7.54 -5.38
CA ASP A 22 -6.87 -6.69 -4.41
C ASP A 22 -5.52 -7.27 -4.00
N MET A 23 -4.45 -6.51 -4.17
CA MET A 23 -3.09 -7.01 -3.96
C MET A 23 -2.75 -7.21 -2.48
N ALA A 24 -3.31 -6.41 -1.58
CA ALA A 24 -3.11 -6.61 -0.15
C ALA A 24 -3.73 -7.93 0.33
N SER A 25 -4.92 -8.27 -0.15
CA SER A 25 -5.58 -9.55 0.15
C SER A 25 -4.82 -10.74 -0.46
N LEU A 26 -4.27 -10.60 -1.67
CA LEU A 26 -3.43 -11.64 -2.30
C LEU A 26 -2.15 -11.87 -1.50
N ASP A 27 -1.47 -10.81 -1.09
CA ASP A 27 -0.29 -10.85 -0.22
C ASP A 27 -0.58 -11.60 1.09
N ILE A 28 -1.68 -11.28 1.75
CA ILE A 28 -2.08 -11.94 3.00
C ILE A 28 -2.31 -13.44 2.77
N LEU A 29 -3.02 -13.83 1.71
CA LEU A 29 -3.27 -15.24 1.39
C LEU A 29 -1.97 -15.99 1.06
N ASP A 30 -1.05 -15.35 0.35
CA ASP A 30 0.28 -15.88 0.07
C ASP A 30 1.08 -16.09 1.36
N ALA A 31 1.18 -15.07 2.20
CA ALA A 31 1.87 -15.14 3.50
C ALA A 31 1.28 -16.21 4.43
N LEU A 32 -0.04 -16.42 4.39
CA LEU A 32 -0.72 -17.49 5.11
C LEU A 32 -0.46 -18.88 4.51
N GLY A 33 0.10 -18.97 3.29
CA GLY A 33 0.39 -20.24 2.60
C GLY A 33 -0.86 -20.93 2.05
N VAL A 34 -1.91 -20.18 1.73
CA VAL A 34 -3.15 -20.67 1.11
C VAL A 34 -3.31 -20.20 -0.34
N GLY A 35 -2.26 -19.65 -0.92
CA GLY A 35 -2.25 -19.13 -2.28
C GLY A 35 -2.60 -20.15 -3.36
N GLU A 36 -2.44 -21.43 -3.11
CA GLU A 36 -2.86 -22.53 -4.03
C GLU A 36 -4.39 -22.55 -4.29
N ARG A 37 -5.18 -21.87 -3.46
CA ARG A 37 -6.63 -21.74 -3.62
C ARG A 37 -7.01 -20.62 -4.59
N VAL A 38 -6.06 -19.78 -5.01
CA VAL A 38 -6.31 -18.68 -5.95
C VAL A 38 -6.49 -19.22 -7.35
N VAL A 39 -7.67 -19.02 -7.93
CA VAL A 39 -8.02 -19.47 -9.28
C VAL A 39 -7.97 -18.34 -10.31
N GLY A 40 -8.01 -17.10 -9.85
CA GLY A 40 -7.89 -15.92 -10.70
C GLY A 40 -7.45 -14.71 -9.89
N THR A 41 -6.67 -13.82 -10.52
CA THR A 41 -6.24 -12.58 -9.90
C THR A 41 -6.16 -11.44 -10.91
N ALA A 42 -6.21 -10.19 -10.41
CA ALA A 42 -5.88 -9.03 -11.20
C ALA A 42 -4.39 -9.00 -11.55
N ASP A 43 -4.06 -8.36 -12.66
CA ASP A 43 -2.68 -8.13 -13.08
C ASP A 43 -1.92 -7.28 -12.05
N THR A 44 -0.64 -7.61 -11.83
CA THR A 44 0.23 -6.90 -10.89
C THR A 44 1.69 -6.88 -11.32
N SER A 45 2.39 -5.81 -10.99
CA SER A 45 3.85 -5.66 -11.15
C SER A 45 4.65 -6.03 -9.90
N LEU A 46 4.00 -6.49 -8.83
CA LEU A 46 4.68 -6.88 -7.59
C LEU A 46 5.52 -8.13 -7.82
N GLU A 47 6.84 -8.03 -7.63
CA GLU A 47 7.78 -9.09 -7.95
C GLU A 47 7.50 -10.38 -7.16
N TYR A 48 7.19 -10.27 -5.87
CA TYR A 48 6.95 -11.41 -5.00
C TYR A 48 5.59 -12.12 -5.25
N LEU A 49 4.71 -11.52 -6.06
CA LEU A 49 3.43 -12.11 -6.46
C LEU A 49 3.40 -12.58 -7.93
N GLN A 50 4.54 -12.57 -8.63
CA GLN A 50 4.61 -12.94 -10.06
C GLN A 50 4.23 -14.40 -10.32
N ASP A 51 4.35 -15.28 -9.36
CA ASP A 51 3.91 -16.66 -9.50
C ASP A 51 2.41 -16.78 -9.77
N TYR A 52 1.62 -15.81 -9.28
CA TYR A 52 0.17 -15.72 -9.54
C TYR A 52 -0.17 -15.17 -10.93
N ILE A 53 0.78 -14.58 -11.64
CA ILE A 53 0.58 -14.03 -12.99
C ILE A 53 1.07 -15.00 -14.05
N ASN A 54 2.14 -15.75 -13.76
CA ASN A 54 2.85 -16.59 -14.75
C ASN A 54 2.37 -18.04 -14.78
N ASN A 55 1.49 -18.47 -13.89
CA ASN A 55 0.95 -19.82 -13.80
C ASN A 55 -0.46 -19.92 -14.43
N ASP A 56 -1.10 -21.07 -14.32
CA ASP A 56 -2.45 -21.34 -14.87
C ASP A 56 -3.59 -20.63 -14.10
N ILE A 57 -3.31 -19.43 -13.58
CA ILE A 57 -4.25 -18.59 -12.86
C ILE A 57 -4.88 -17.61 -13.84
N VAL A 58 -6.19 -17.48 -13.80
CA VAL A 58 -6.93 -16.67 -14.76
C VAL A 58 -6.70 -15.18 -14.48
N ASN A 59 -6.39 -14.39 -15.52
CA ASN A 59 -6.35 -12.95 -15.41
C ASN A 59 -7.77 -12.38 -15.31
N LEU A 60 -8.07 -11.70 -14.21
CA LEU A 60 -9.38 -11.12 -13.91
C LEU A 60 -9.48 -9.62 -14.27
N GLY A 61 -8.53 -9.12 -15.05
CA GLY A 61 -8.42 -7.69 -15.37
C GLY A 61 -7.41 -6.97 -14.47
N THR A 62 -7.78 -5.82 -13.97
CA THR A 62 -6.91 -4.97 -13.14
C THR A 62 -7.55 -4.65 -11.79
N ILE A 63 -6.77 -4.13 -10.86
CA ILE A 63 -7.28 -3.62 -9.57
C ILE A 63 -8.25 -2.42 -9.72
N LYS A 64 -8.49 -1.92 -10.93
CA LYS A 64 -9.39 -0.80 -11.24
C LYS A 64 -10.58 -1.21 -12.09
N GLU A 65 -10.46 -2.28 -12.86
CA GLU A 65 -11.46 -2.76 -13.80
C GLU A 65 -11.46 -4.29 -13.79
N ALA A 66 -12.54 -4.88 -13.31
CA ALA A 66 -12.73 -6.32 -13.27
C ALA A 66 -13.31 -6.84 -14.59
N ASP A 67 -12.77 -7.93 -15.10
CA ASP A 67 -13.40 -8.74 -16.16
C ASP A 67 -14.41 -9.70 -15.53
N LEU A 68 -15.69 -9.28 -15.52
CA LEU A 68 -16.77 -10.05 -14.90
C LEU A 68 -16.98 -11.41 -15.56
N GLU A 69 -16.72 -11.55 -16.87
CA GLU A 69 -16.84 -12.83 -17.59
C GLU A 69 -15.75 -13.78 -17.12
N ALA A 70 -14.51 -13.29 -16.98
CA ALA A 70 -13.40 -14.09 -16.46
C ALA A 70 -13.62 -14.49 -15.00
N VAL A 71 -14.11 -13.56 -14.14
CA VAL A 71 -14.47 -13.86 -12.75
C VAL A 71 -15.54 -14.96 -12.69
N MET A 72 -16.61 -14.84 -13.49
CA MET A 72 -17.68 -15.83 -13.53
C MET A 72 -17.18 -17.20 -14.02
N ALA A 73 -16.30 -17.20 -15.03
CA ALA A 73 -15.73 -18.44 -15.59
C ALA A 73 -14.83 -19.19 -14.59
N CYS A 74 -14.27 -18.48 -13.60
CA CYS A 74 -13.50 -19.10 -12.52
C CYS A 74 -14.36 -19.87 -11.52
N GLU A 75 -15.70 -19.68 -11.52
CA GLU A 75 -16.61 -20.29 -10.54
C GLU A 75 -16.07 -20.13 -9.10
N PRO A 76 -15.82 -18.90 -8.62
CA PRO A 76 -15.19 -18.70 -7.32
C PRO A 76 -16.17 -18.95 -6.17
N ASP A 77 -15.65 -19.42 -5.02
CA ASP A 77 -16.40 -19.54 -3.75
C ASP A 77 -16.48 -18.18 -3.05
N ILE A 78 -15.49 -17.32 -3.29
CA ILE A 78 -15.33 -16.01 -2.65
C ILE A 78 -14.52 -15.09 -3.55
N ILE A 79 -14.81 -13.79 -3.47
CA ILE A 79 -14.12 -12.74 -4.24
C ILE A 79 -13.57 -11.70 -3.27
N PHE A 80 -12.29 -11.32 -3.43
CA PHE A 80 -11.69 -10.21 -2.69
C PHE A 80 -11.48 -9.00 -3.60
N ILE A 81 -11.90 -7.82 -3.13
CA ILE A 81 -11.71 -6.56 -3.84
C ILE A 81 -11.12 -5.48 -2.94
N GLY A 82 -10.40 -4.53 -3.54
CA GLY A 82 -9.94 -3.31 -2.90
C GLY A 82 -10.82 -2.10 -3.19
N GLY A 83 -10.48 -0.96 -2.60
CA GLY A 83 -11.27 0.28 -2.70
C GLY A 83 -11.49 0.81 -4.11
N ARG A 84 -10.58 0.52 -5.04
CA ARG A 84 -10.69 0.95 -6.44
C ARG A 84 -11.84 0.27 -7.20
N LEU A 85 -12.27 -0.90 -6.72
CA LEU A 85 -13.35 -1.70 -7.30
C LEU A 85 -14.65 -1.64 -6.49
N SER A 86 -14.75 -0.76 -5.50
CA SER A 86 -15.95 -0.61 -4.68
C SER A 86 -17.23 -0.37 -5.49
N ALA A 87 -17.13 0.30 -6.65
CA ALA A 87 -18.27 0.50 -7.57
C ALA A 87 -18.73 -0.80 -8.27
N SER A 88 -17.89 -1.83 -8.33
CA SER A 88 -18.20 -3.13 -8.92
C SER A 88 -18.73 -4.15 -7.91
N TYR A 89 -18.86 -3.76 -6.64
CA TYR A 89 -19.25 -4.64 -5.55
C TYR A 89 -20.55 -5.39 -5.83
N ASP A 90 -21.60 -4.67 -6.24
CA ASP A 90 -22.93 -5.25 -6.48
C ASP A 90 -22.88 -6.27 -7.63
N ALA A 91 -22.22 -5.96 -8.72
CA ALA A 91 -22.11 -6.85 -9.88
C ALA A 91 -21.28 -8.13 -9.54
N LEU A 92 -20.20 -7.99 -8.78
CA LEU A 92 -19.39 -9.13 -8.33
C LEU A 92 -20.14 -9.99 -7.32
N SER A 93 -20.98 -9.38 -6.48
CA SER A 93 -21.81 -10.08 -5.48
C SER A 93 -22.89 -10.97 -6.08
N GLU A 94 -23.24 -10.76 -7.35
CA GLU A 94 -24.13 -11.68 -8.10
C GLU A 94 -23.42 -13.00 -8.48
N ILE A 95 -22.08 -13.02 -8.45
CA ILE A 95 -21.28 -14.19 -8.81
C ILE A 95 -20.94 -15.02 -7.56
N ALA A 96 -20.41 -14.39 -6.50
CA ALA A 96 -20.04 -15.03 -5.25
C ALA A 96 -19.97 -13.99 -4.12
N PRO A 97 -19.90 -14.42 -2.83
CA PRO A 97 -19.66 -13.49 -1.72
C PRO A 97 -18.42 -12.61 -1.96
N VAL A 98 -18.57 -11.31 -1.79
CA VAL A 98 -17.49 -10.33 -2.00
C VAL A 98 -17.00 -9.79 -0.67
N VAL A 99 -15.73 -9.98 -0.38
CA VAL A 99 -15.03 -9.41 0.77
C VAL A 99 -14.29 -8.17 0.32
N TYR A 100 -14.60 -7.05 0.97
CA TYR A 100 -13.92 -5.79 0.79
C TYR A 100 -13.22 -5.40 2.09
N LEU A 101 -11.89 -5.46 2.07
CA LEU A 101 -11.04 -5.04 3.18
C LEU A 101 -10.26 -3.80 2.76
N ALA A 102 -10.25 -2.81 3.64
CA ALA A 102 -9.51 -1.57 3.43
C ALA A 102 -8.61 -1.29 4.63
N THR A 103 -7.59 -0.49 4.41
CA THR A 103 -6.82 0.11 5.49
C THR A 103 -7.69 1.15 6.19
N ASP A 104 -7.85 1.01 7.50
CA ASP A 104 -8.54 1.99 8.33
C ASP A 104 -7.54 3.07 8.75
N THR A 105 -7.76 4.28 8.27
CA THR A 105 -6.86 5.41 8.54
C THR A 105 -6.88 5.85 10.01
N GLU A 106 -7.90 5.52 10.78
CA GLU A 106 -7.96 5.81 12.22
C GLU A 106 -7.12 4.83 13.03
N LEU A 107 -7.08 3.56 12.60
CA LEU A 107 -6.26 2.51 13.22
C LEU A 107 -4.78 2.60 12.81
N GLY A 108 -4.52 3.13 11.62
CA GLY A 108 -3.22 3.09 10.98
C GLY A 108 -2.98 1.81 10.16
N VAL A 109 -1.84 1.76 9.46
CA VAL A 109 -1.53 0.68 8.50
C VAL A 109 -1.30 -0.65 9.22
N VAL A 110 -0.48 -0.66 10.25
CA VAL A 110 -0.05 -1.91 10.92
C VAL A 110 -1.21 -2.64 11.57
N GLU A 111 -2.03 -1.91 12.31
CA GLU A 111 -3.19 -2.53 12.96
C GLU A 111 -4.27 -2.91 11.93
N SER A 112 -4.42 -2.15 10.85
CA SER A 112 -5.29 -2.53 9.73
C SER A 112 -4.83 -3.83 9.07
N VAL A 113 -3.52 -4.00 8.83
CA VAL A 113 -2.94 -5.25 8.31
C VAL A 113 -3.25 -6.40 9.25
N ARG A 114 -3.02 -6.23 10.55
CA ARG A 114 -3.30 -7.25 11.57
C ARG A 114 -4.78 -7.68 11.56
N GLN A 115 -5.70 -6.74 11.56
CA GLN A 115 -7.14 -7.02 11.57
C GLN A 115 -7.61 -7.67 10.27
N ASN A 116 -7.17 -7.17 9.12
CA ASN A 116 -7.52 -7.73 7.82
C ASN A 116 -6.94 -9.14 7.64
N ALA A 117 -5.67 -9.34 8.04
CA ALA A 117 -5.04 -10.65 8.01
C ALA A 117 -5.74 -11.65 8.93
N THR A 118 -6.11 -11.25 10.15
CA THR A 118 -6.87 -12.10 11.08
C THR A 118 -8.25 -12.44 10.50
N THR A 119 -8.92 -11.49 9.86
CA THR A 119 -10.21 -11.72 9.20
C THR A 119 -10.07 -12.76 8.08
N ILE A 120 -9.04 -12.65 7.22
CA ILE A 120 -8.78 -13.64 6.17
C ILE A 120 -8.39 -14.99 6.80
N ALA A 121 -7.47 -14.99 7.76
CA ALA A 121 -6.98 -16.20 8.44
C ALA A 121 -8.10 -16.99 9.11
N SER A 122 -9.11 -16.31 9.67
CA SER A 122 -10.25 -16.95 10.33
C SER A 122 -11.07 -17.83 9.39
N MET A 123 -11.04 -17.57 8.09
CA MET A 123 -11.69 -18.41 7.08
C MET A 123 -11.00 -19.77 6.92
N PHE A 124 -9.75 -19.90 7.37
CA PHE A 124 -8.91 -21.10 7.24
C PHE A 124 -8.48 -21.70 8.58
N GLY A 125 -8.86 -21.09 9.71
CA GLY A 125 -8.39 -21.47 11.03
C GLY A 125 -6.88 -21.24 11.25
N LEU A 126 -6.35 -20.15 10.69
CA LEU A 126 -4.93 -19.80 10.66
C LEU A 126 -4.60 -18.52 11.45
N GLU A 127 -5.45 -18.11 12.40
CA GLU A 127 -5.29 -16.85 13.14
C GLU A 127 -3.96 -16.77 13.89
N GLU A 128 -3.51 -17.88 14.50
CA GLU A 128 -2.23 -17.96 15.22
C GLU A 128 -1.03 -17.65 14.29
N LYS A 129 -1.14 -17.98 13.00
CA LYS A 129 -0.09 -17.70 12.02
C LYS A 129 0.07 -16.21 11.75
N VAL A 130 -1.01 -15.42 11.86
CA VAL A 130 -0.92 -13.96 11.75
C VAL A 130 -0.08 -13.39 12.87
N ASP A 131 -0.28 -13.85 14.11
CA ASP A 131 0.51 -13.42 15.26
C ASP A 131 2.01 -13.75 15.08
N GLU A 132 2.31 -14.92 14.53
CA GLU A 132 3.70 -15.32 14.22
C GLU A 132 4.33 -14.42 13.14
N LEU A 133 3.60 -14.17 12.03
CA LEU A 133 4.08 -13.37 10.90
C LEU A 133 4.30 -11.90 11.25
N MET A 134 3.54 -11.38 12.21
CA MET A 134 3.60 -9.98 12.62
C MET A 134 4.36 -9.74 13.94
N ALA A 135 4.99 -10.76 14.50
CA ALA A 135 5.55 -10.72 15.86
C ALA A 135 6.66 -9.67 16.04
N ASP A 136 7.45 -9.37 15.02
CA ASP A 136 8.58 -8.43 15.09
C ASP A 136 8.25 -7.01 14.64
N PHE A 137 7.12 -6.80 13.97
CA PHE A 137 6.77 -5.50 13.38
C PHE A 137 6.65 -4.38 14.42
N ASP A 138 6.05 -4.66 15.57
CA ASP A 138 5.91 -3.65 16.63
C ASP A 138 7.28 -3.20 17.16
N GLY A 139 8.25 -4.12 17.25
CA GLY A 139 9.61 -3.81 17.67
C GLY A 139 10.37 -2.98 16.63
N ARG A 140 10.23 -3.29 15.35
CA ARG A 140 10.84 -2.56 14.24
C ARG A 140 10.26 -1.15 14.13
N ILE A 141 8.94 -1.01 14.26
CA ILE A 141 8.28 0.30 14.27
C ILE A 141 8.73 1.14 15.47
N ALA A 142 8.87 0.53 16.65
CA ALA A 142 9.36 1.24 17.81
C ALA A 142 10.77 1.80 17.61
N ALA A 143 11.68 1.03 16.98
CA ALA A 143 13.03 1.49 16.65
C ALA A 143 13.03 2.65 15.65
N LEU A 144 12.21 2.56 14.59
CA LEU A 144 12.05 3.63 13.62
C LEU A 144 11.39 4.87 14.24
N SER A 145 10.43 4.69 15.15
CA SER A 145 9.77 5.79 15.87
C SER A 145 10.72 6.51 16.83
N GLU A 146 11.61 5.78 17.50
CA GLU A 146 12.67 6.40 18.32
C GLU A 146 13.58 7.28 17.44
N PHE A 147 13.95 6.79 16.25
CA PHE A 147 14.70 7.58 15.28
C PHE A 147 13.93 8.82 14.81
N ALA A 148 12.64 8.67 14.47
CA ALA A 148 11.80 9.74 13.93
C ALA A 148 11.51 10.86 14.93
N ALA A 149 11.64 10.59 16.24
CA ALA A 149 11.23 11.50 17.31
C ALA A 149 11.86 12.90 17.19
N GLY A 150 11.00 13.91 17.06
CA GLY A 150 11.40 15.32 16.96
C GLY A 150 11.97 15.73 15.61
N ARG A 151 11.87 14.88 14.58
CA ARG A 151 12.28 15.17 13.20
C ARG A 151 11.10 15.55 12.34
N THR A 152 11.30 16.59 11.53
CA THR A 152 10.32 17.05 10.55
C THR A 152 10.52 16.33 9.22
N ALA A 153 9.43 16.10 8.49
CA ALA A 153 9.48 15.51 7.16
C ALA A 153 8.49 16.15 6.19
N ILE A 154 8.79 16.05 4.92
CA ILE A 154 7.80 16.13 3.83
C ILE A 154 7.72 14.74 3.20
N VAL A 155 6.51 14.23 3.10
CA VAL A 155 6.21 12.95 2.44
C VAL A 155 5.51 13.26 1.13
N GLY A 156 5.94 12.65 0.03
CA GLY A 156 5.31 12.89 -1.24
C GLY A 156 5.56 11.80 -2.27
N LEU A 157 4.88 11.95 -3.40
CA LEU A 157 5.07 11.09 -4.57
C LEU A 157 5.46 11.92 -5.80
N VAL A 158 6.29 11.32 -6.63
CA VAL A 158 6.58 11.84 -7.96
C VAL A 158 5.65 11.17 -8.96
N THR A 159 5.02 11.98 -9.80
CA THR A 159 4.21 11.52 -10.93
C THR A 159 4.21 12.56 -12.04
N SER A 160 4.33 12.13 -13.29
CA SER A 160 4.29 13.00 -14.49
C SER A 160 5.25 14.19 -14.42
N GLY A 161 6.39 14.02 -13.75
CA GLY A 161 7.41 15.07 -13.61
C GLY A 161 7.15 16.07 -12.49
N SER A 162 6.10 15.92 -11.70
CA SER A 162 5.74 16.77 -10.55
C SER A 162 5.94 16.03 -9.23
N PHE A 163 6.25 16.77 -8.16
CA PHE A 163 6.25 16.27 -6.79
C PHE A 163 4.95 16.68 -6.10
N ASN A 164 4.21 15.69 -5.61
CA ASN A 164 2.95 15.88 -4.94
C ASN A 164 3.09 15.52 -3.46
N VAL A 165 2.75 16.45 -2.56
CA VAL A 165 2.81 16.22 -1.12
C VAL A 165 1.65 15.36 -0.67
N LEU A 166 1.95 14.38 0.19
CA LEU A 166 1.00 13.46 0.80
C LEU A 166 0.71 13.87 2.25
N GLY A 167 -0.55 13.69 2.65
CA GLY A 167 -0.99 13.84 4.04
C GLY A 167 -0.75 12.58 4.87
N ASN A 168 -1.27 12.61 6.11
CA ASN A 168 -1.18 11.48 7.04
C ASN A 168 -2.41 10.54 6.99
N ASP A 169 -3.32 10.70 6.03
CA ASP A 169 -4.58 9.96 5.95
C ASP A 169 -4.71 9.13 4.66
N GLY A 170 -3.58 8.75 4.06
CA GLY A 170 -3.56 8.00 2.81
C GLY A 170 -2.27 7.21 2.67
N ARG A 171 -1.78 7.11 1.44
CA ARG A 171 -0.51 6.43 1.14
C ARG A 171 0.64 7.03 1.92
N CYS A 172 1.57 6.16 2.30
CA CYS A 172 2.74 6.52 3.10
C CYS A 172 2.41 7.15 4.47
N SER A 173 1.14 7.08 4.91
CA SER A 173 0.71 7.64 6.20
C SER A 173 1.46 7.06 7.39
N MET A 174 1.97 5.84 7.28
CA MET A 174 2.79 5.18 8.29
C MET A 174 3.98 6.03 8.71
N ILE A 175 4.59 6.79 7.79
CA ILE A 175 5.75 7.65 8.07
C ILE A 175 5.42 8.72 9.12
N GLY A 176 4.25 9.35 9.01
CA GLY A 176 3.82 10.36 10.00
C GLY A 176 3.07 9.79 11.19
N ARG A 177 2.21 8.77 10.97
CA ARG A 177 1.34 8.24 12.02
C ARG A 177 2.04 7.26 12.95
N GLU A 178 2.60 6.20 12.42
CA GLU A 178 3.19 5.13 13.22
C GLU A 178 4.64 5.44 13.60
N LEU A 179 5.43 5.98 12.67
CA LEU A 179 6.81 6.33 12.96
C LEU A 179 6.95 7.67 13.69
N GLY A 180 6.00 8.59 13.50
CA GLY A 180 5.96 9.85 14.24
C GLY A 180 6.86 10.95 13.69
N PHE A 181 7.27 10.89 12.41
CA PHE A 181 7.81 12.08 11.76
C PHE A 181 6.75 13.18 11.73
N GLU A 182 7.14 14.41 12.07
CA GLU A 182 6.26 15.56 11.91
C GLU A 182 6.15 15.93 10.42
N ASN A 183 5.06 15.51 9.76
CA ASN A 183 4.84 15.83 8.36
C ASN A 183 4.44 17.30 8.19
N ILE A 184 5.41 18.17 7.99
CA ILE A 184 5.23 19.62 7.81
C ILE A 184 4.81 20.01 6.39
N GLY A 185 4.71 19.05 5.48
CA GLY A 185 4.16 19.24 4.13
C GLY A 185 2.65 19.40 4.13
N VAL A 186 1.97 19.02 5.22
CA VAL A 186 0.51 19.06 5.34
C VAL A 186 0.08 20.36 5.97
N ASP A 187 -0.52 21.27 5.20
CA ASP A 187 -1.32 22.35 5.77
C ASP A 187 -2.71 21.81 6.12
N ALA A 188 -3.34 22.37 7.16
CA ALA A 188 -4.65 21.93 7.69
C ALA A 188 -5.80 21.93 6.65
N ASN A 189 -5.56 22.42 5.44
CA ASN A 189 -6.50 22.52 4.32
C ASN A 189 -6.15 21.62 3.12
N ILE A 190 -5.17 20.70 3.24
CA ILE A 190 -4.86 19.77 2.16
C ILE A 190 -5.87 18.63 2.21
N ASP A 191 -6.74 18.57 1.20
CA ASP A 191 -7.60 17.42 0.96
C ASP A 191 -6.75 16.14 0.84
N THR A 192 -7.17 15.08 1.50
CA THR A 192 -6.57 13.74 1.45
C THR A 192 -6.79 13.11 0.08
N SER A 193 -6.14 13.68 -0.93
CA SER A 193 -6.19 13.15 -2.29
C SER A 193 -5.28 11.93 -2.40
N THR A 194 -5.75 10.90 -3.08
CA THR A 194 -5.00 9.66 -3.33
C THR A 194 -3.67 9.89 -4.07
N HIS A 195 -3.52 11.03 -4.73
CA HIS A 195 -2.35 11.43 -5.52
C HIS A 195 -1.60 12.64 -4.93
N GLY A 196 -1.97 13.07 -3.73
CA GLY A 196 -1.39 14.26 -3.10
C GLY A 196 -1.77 15.57 -3.80
N ASN A 197 -1.19 16.66 -3.33
CA ASN A 197 -1.32 17.98 -3.92
C ASN A 197 0.01 18.40 -4.52
N GLU A 198 0.01 18.84 -5.77
CA GLU A 198 1.21 19.34 -6.43
C GLU A 198 1.83 20.47 -5.61
N ALA A 199 3.09 20.34 -5.26
CA ALA A 199 3.87 21.32 -4.56
C ALA A 199 5.03 21.80 -5.42
N SER A 200 5.30 23.10 -5.36
CA SER A 200 6.51 23.62 -6.00
C SER A 200 7.75 23.22 -5.19
N PHE A 201 8.90 23.15 -5.84
CA PHE A 201 10.16 22.90 -5.13
C PHE A 201 10.54 24.05 -4.20
N GLU A 202 10.07 25.27 -4.46
CA GLU A 202 10.18 26.41 -3.57
C GLU A 202 9.48 26.15 -2.23
N PHE A 203 8.34 25.44 -2.24
CA PHE A 203 7.64 25.04 -1.03
C PHE A 203 8.51 24.15 -0.13
N ILE A 204 9.24 23.20 -0.73
CA ILE A 204 10.19 22.33 0.01
C ILE A 204 11.28 23.19 0.64
N VAL A 205 11.83 24.15 -0.11
CA VAL A 205 12.88 25.07 0.38
C VAL A 205 12.36 25.92 1.53
N GLU A 206 11.14 26.45 1.42
CA GLU A 206 10.51 27.29 2.45
C GLU A 206 10.25 26.50 3.74
N LYS A 207 9.75 25.27 3.63
CA LYS A 207 9.46 24.40 4.77
C LYS A 207 10.70 23.87 5.47
N ALA A 208 11.80 23.72 4.74
CA ALA A 208 13.10 23.26 5.24
C ALA A 208 12.99 21.99 6.14
N PRO A 209 12.42 20.87 5.66
CA PRO A 209 12.27 19.64 6.42
C PRO A 209 13.64 19.00 6.73
N ASP A 210 13.70 18.21 7.82
CA ASP A 210 14.88 17.40 8.12
C ASP A 210 15.00 16.22 7.13
N TYR A 211 13.85 15.65 6.71
CA TYR A 211 13.76 14.51 5.79
C TYR A 211 12.75 14.77 4.67
N ILE A 212 13.01 14.17 3.51
CA ILE A 212 12.07 14.14 2.39
C ILE A 212 11.89 12.69 1.97
N PHE A 213 10.68 12.16 2.10
CA PHE A 213 10.32 10.81 1.64
C PHE A 213 9.65 10.89 0.28
N VAL A 214 10.17 10.11 -0.67
CA VAL A 214 9.74 10.17 -2.06
C VAL A 214 9.34 8.79 -2.57
N MET A 215 8.07 8.63 -2.91
CA MET A 215 7.57 7.47 -3.64
C MET A 215 7.50 7.76 -5.14
N ASP A 216 8.09 6.91 -5.95
CA ASP A 216 8.02 7.01 -7.42
C ASP A 216 6.77 6.29 -7.93
N ARG A 217 5.68 7.05 -8.15
CA ARG A 217 4.42 6.47 -8.67
C ARG A 217 4.57 5.98 -10.11
N ASP A 218 5.32 6.69 -10.92
CA ASP A 218 5.46 6.33 -12.34
C ASP A 218 6.24 5.01 -12.48
N ALA A 219 7.26 4.81 -11.64
CA ALA A 219 7.93 3.52 -11.52
C ALA A 219 6.98 2.43 -10.94
N ALA A 220 6.17 2.77 -9.94
CA ALA A 220 5.23 1.83 -9.32
C ALA A 220 4.22 1.22 -10.30
N ILE A 221 3.82 1.98 -11.32
CA ILE A 221 2.84 1.54 -12.34
C ILE A 221 3.47 1.24 -13.70
N GLY A 222 4.81 1.25 -13.80
CA GLY A 222 5.52 0.92 -15.02
C GLY A 222 5.27 1.91 -16.16
N THR A 223 5.24 3.23 -15.89
CA THR A 223 5.02 4.25 -16.91
C THR A 223 6.22 4.35 -17.85
N ASP A 224 6.02 4.00 -19.11
CA ASP A 224 7.06 4.04 -20.14
C ASP A 224 7.61 5.46 -20.33
N GLY A 225 8.94 5.58 -20.32
CA GLY A 225 9.65 6.84 -20.59
C GLY A 225 9.52 7.90 -19.49
N ALA A 226 8.96 7.56 -18.32
CA ALA A 226 8.96 8.44 -17.17
C ALA A 226 10.38 8.70 -16.66
N LYS A 227 10.62 9.91 -16.14
CA LYS A 227 11.85 10.21 -15.43
C LYS A 227 11.80 9.57 -14.04
N LEU A 228 12.95 9.07 -13.58
CA LEU A 228 13.07 8.57 -12.22
C LEU A 228 12.81 9.70 -11.20
N ALA A 229 12.24 9.34 -10.05
CA ALA A 229 11.99 10.31 -8.99
C ALA A 229 13.25 11.08 -8.59
N GLN A 230 14.40 10.42 -8.55
CA GLN A 230 15.68 11.05 -8.27
C GLN A 230 16.04 12.15 -9.28
N GLU A 231 15.83 11.92 -10.58
CA GLU A 231 16.11 12.94 -11.63
C GLU A 231 15.22 14.18 -11.51
N ILE A 232 14.02 14.02 -10.96
CA ILE A 232 13.05 15.10 -10.74
C ILE A 232 13.41 15.87 -9.47
N MET A 233 13.77 15.16 -8.40
CA MET A 233 14.10 15.75 -7.11
C MET A 233 15.48 16.38 -7.08
N GLU A 234 16.44 15.92 -7.87
CA GLU A 234 17.80 16.49 -7.96
C GLU A 234 17.84 17.75 -8.86
N ASN A 235 17.05 18.75 -8.52
CA ASN A 235 17.09 20.09 -9.12
C ASN A 235 17.81 21.08 -8.19
N GLU A 236 18.19 22.24 -8.73
CA GLU A 236 18.99 23.24 -8.01
C GLU A 236 18.36 23.69 -6.66
N LEU A 237 17.03 23.77 -6.59
CA LEU A 237 16.32 24.18 -5.38
C LEU A 237 16.43 23.12 -4.29
N VAL A 238 16.07 21.87 -4.60
CA VAL A 238 16.13 20.75 -3.64
C VAL A 238 17.56 20.45 -3.23
N MET A 239 18.51 20.46 -4.17
CA MET A 239 19.94 20.28 -3.90
C MET A 239 20.51 21.38 -2.98
N GLY A 240 19.87 22.52 -2.93
CA GLY A 240 20.20 23.64 -2.00
C GLY A 240 19.76 23.39 -0.57
N THR A 241 18.84 22.45 -0.28
CA THR A 241 18.29 22.18 1.05
C THR A 241 19.27 21.45 1.96
N ASP A 242 19.07 21.57 3.27
CA ASP A 242 19.85 20.82 4.25
C ASP A 242 19.51 19.33 4.20
N ALA A 243 18.25 18.96 3.92
CA ALA A 243 17.84 17.59 3.71
C ALA A 243 18.69 16.90 2.61
N TYR A 244 18.86 17.53 1.44
CA TYR A 244 19.70 16.97 0.38
C TYR A 244 21.18 16.89 0.79
N LYS A 245 21.74 17.96 1.36
CA LYS A 245 23.16 18.03 1.74
C LYS A 245 23.55 17.01 2.81
N ASN A 246 22.59 16.65 3.65
CA ASN A 246 22.76 15.65 4.72
C ASN A 246 22.46 14.21 4.26
N GLY A 247 22.02 14.01 3.01
CA GLY A 247 21.64 12.70 2.50
C GLY A 247 20.28 12.20 3.02
N ASN A 248 19.41 13.12 3.43
CA ASN A 248 18.11 12.82 4.05
C ASN A 248 16.94 12.84 3.03
N ILE A 249 17.21 12.61 1.74
CA ILE A 249 16.16 12.33 0.77
C ILE A 249 16.05 10.83 0.63
N VAL A 250 14.95 10.28 1.14
CA VAL A 250 14.66 8.85 1.17
C VAL A 250 13.79 8.49 -0.02
N TYR A 251 14.36 7.78 -0.99
CA TYR A 251 13.62 7.21 -2.10
C TYR A 251 13.16 5.80 -1.72
N LEU A 252 11.85 5.59 -1.64
CA LEU A 252 11.27 4.30 -1.25
C LEU A 252 11.60 3.25 -2.32
N ALA A 253 12.36 2.22 -1.94
CA ALA A 253 12.97 1.28 -2.89
C ALA A 253 11.95 0.37 -3.58
N HIS A 254 10.81 0.10 -2.93
CA HIS A 254 9.74 -0.74 -3.46
C HIS A 254 8.46 0.07 -3.78
N PRO A 255 8.49 1.03 -4.72
CA PRO A 255 7.38 1.95 -4.94
C PRO A 255 6.06 1.24 -5.32
N ALA A 256 6.11 0.11 -6.04
CA ALA A 256 4.92 -0.68 -6.36
C ALA A 256 4.23 -1.24 -5.10
N VAL A 257 5.00 -1.63 -4.10
CA VAL A 257 4.51 -2.11 -2.80
C VAL A 257 3.77 -0.99 -2.08
N TRP A 258 4.43 0.15 -1.88
CA TRP A 258 3.85 1.35 -1.26
C TRP A 258 2.60 1.87 -2.00
N TYR A 259 2.52 1.65 -3.31
CA TYR A 259 1.43 2.17 -4.11
C TYR A 259 0.23 1.23 -4.23
N THR A 260 0.43 -0.09 -4.24
CA THR A 260 -0.63 -1.07 -4.57
C THR A 260 -0.91 -2.11 -3.51
N ALA A 261 0.01 -2.37 -2.58
CA ALA A 261 -0.08 -3.48 -1.64
C ALA A 261 0.10 -3.09 -0.16
N GLU A 262 0.09 -1.81 0.18
CA GLU A 262 0.37 -1.27 1.53
C GLU A 262 -0.36 -1.99 2.68
N GLY A 263 -1.49 -2.66 2.40
CA GLY A 263 -2.27 -3.44 3.37
C GLY A 263 -1.86 -4.92 3.52
N GLY A 264 -0.79 -5.39 2.88
CA GLY A 264 -0.31 -6.76 2.94
C GLY A 264 0.74 -6.99 4.04
N ILE A 265 0.97 -8.26 4.42
CA ILE A 265 1.97 -8.64 5.43
C ILE A 265 3.39 -8.55 4.86
N THR A 266 3.63 -9.18 3.70
CA THR A 266 4.93 -9.10 2.99
C THR A 266 5.21 -7.68 2.55
N ALA A 267 4.17 -6.95 2.11
CA ALA A 267 4.28 -5.54 1.78
C ALA A 267 4.74 -4.71 2.97
N LEU A 268 4.17 -4.92 4.15
CA LEU A 268 4.56 -4.22 5.37
C LEU A 268 6.03 -4.51 5.74
N ASP A 269 6.46 -5.76 5.61
CA ASP A 269 7.87 -6.14 5.83
C ASP A 269 8.81 -5.38 4.88
N LEU A 270 8.51 -5.36 3.58
CA LEU A 270 9.30 -4.63 2.57
C LEU A 270 9.30 -3.11 2.82
N MET A 271 8.17 -2.54 3.21
CA MET A 271 8.07 -1.12 3.55
C MET A 271 8.95 -0.77 4.77
N LEU A 272 8.97 -1.63 5.79
CA LEU A 272 9.85 -1.45 6.95
C LEU A 272 11.34 -1.61 6.56
N GLN A 273 11.68 -2.57 5.69
CA GLN A 273 13.05 -2.72 5.18
C GLN A 273 13.51 -1.47 4.43
N ASP A 274 12.66 -0.86 3.58
CA ASP A 274 13.00 0.39 2.91
C ASP A 274 13.39 1.48 3.90
N LEU A 275 12.62 1.62 4.97
CA LEU A 275 12.85 2.66 5.99
C LEU A 275 14.04 2.33 6.88
N GLU A 276 14.21 1.08 7.30
CA GLU A 276 15.33 0.64 8.13
C GLU A 276 16.68 0.82 7.42
N SER A 277 16.74 0.46 6.14
CA SER A 277 17.98 0.58 5.36
C SER A 277 18.44 2.02 5.20
N GLU A 278 17.51 2.97 5.09
CA GLU A 278 17.80 4.38 4.86
C GLU A 278 17.97 5.18 6.16
N LEU A 279 17.29 4.77 7.24
CA LEU A 279 17.23 5.55 8.47
C LEU A 279 18.10 4.99 9.59
N LEU A 280 18.28 3.67 9.65
CA LEU A 280 19.03 3.01 10.73
C LEU A 280 20.42 2.53 10.27
N GLY A 281 20.69 2.47 8.97
CA GLY A 281 21.99 2.24 8.33
C GLY A 281 22.42 0.79 8.32
#